data_d6c90f08c648f3bf7bffdb602331ee48
#
_entry.id   d6c90f08c648f3bf7bffdb602331ee48
#
_cell.length_a   1.000
_cell.length_b   1.000
_cell.length_c   1.000
_cell.angle_alpha   90.00
_cell.angle_beta   90.00
_cell.angle_gamma   90.00
#
_symmetry.space_group_name_H-M   'P 1'
#
loop_
_entity.id
_entity.type
_entity.pdbx_description
1 polymer ?
#
loop_
_entity_poly.entity_id
_entity_poly.type
_entity_poly.pdbx_seq_one_letter_code
_entity_poly.pdbx_strand_id
1 'polypeptide(L)'
;FTFPYRHTVFDNSTNDIIANEIKTICLKYGTGYIRLPKQDFIRVGQGSYSHGVACNYLYKRFLQSGGGKYFGLLDHDIFPIESFDVSIFLEKQFFYGLRHRFYIWPGFFFVRMKEAAQKNLDFRPSLWLRGDTGACNAYSLFKGIDFVRYELVSEEKRNFTQEGDIFDNGYSYFSCGWVHCWNASNYMGKNIDKKWRECSAFLKK
;
A
#
# COMPACT_ATOMS: atom_id res chain seq x y z
N PHE A 1 -7.14 11.94 5.93
CA PHE A 1 -8.52 11.51 5.66
C PHE A 1 -9.49 12.46 6.33
N THR A 2 -10.61 12.77 5.67
CA THR A 2 -11.65 13.69 6.17
C THR A 2 -12.85 12.95 6.79
N PHE A 3 -12.80 11.63 6.89
CA PHE A 3 -13.81 10.77 7.53
C PHE A 3 -13.18 9.96 8.68
N PRO A 4 -13.98 9.48 9.65
CA PRO A 4 -13.46 8.65 10.74
C PRO A 4 -12.81 7.37 10.21
N TYR A 5 -11.57 7.13 10.60
CA TYR A 5 -10.80 5.94 10.22
C TYR A 5 -9.93 5.44 11.37
N ARG A 6 -9.60 4.17 11.32
CA ARG A 6 -8.62 3.56 12.20
C ARG A 6 -7.36 3.25 11.39
N HIS A 7 -6.26 3.87 11.77
CA HIS A 7 -4.95 3.58 11.17
C HIS A 7 -4.18 2.60 12.05
N THR A 8 -3.61 1.58 11.44
CA THR A 8 -2.78 0.59 12.12
C THR A 8 -1.56 0.28 11.25
N VAL A 9 -0.38 0.43 11.82
CA VAL A 9 0.88 0.01 11.20
C VAL A 9 1.09 -1.48 11.46
N PHE A 10 1.37 -2.21 10.42
CA PHE A 10 1.71 -3.61 10.47
C PHE A 10 3.18 -3.77 10.11
N ASP A 11 3.94 -4.23 11.09
CA ASP A 11 5.37 -4.31 11.00
C ASP A 11 5.80 -5.76 10.75
N ASN A 12 6.42 -6.01 9.59
CA ASN A 12 7.02 -7.29 9.23
C ASN A 12 8.55 -7.29 9.33
N SER A 13 9.14 -6.29 9.99
CA SER A 13 10.59 -6.24 10.20
C SER A 13 11.10 -7.45 10.96
N THR A 14 12.28 -7.93 10.56
CA THR A 14 12.96 -9.05 11.23
C THR A 14 13.85 -8.58 12.38
N ASN A 15 14.15 -7.27 12.45
CA ASN A 15 15.01 -6.65 13.45
C ASN A 15 14.17 -6.12 14.62
N ASP A 16 14.43 -6.61 15.85
CA ASP A 16 13.69 -6.24 17.05
C ASP A 16 13.93 -4.77 17.47
N ILE A 17 15.09 -4.20 17.19
CA ILE A 17 15.41 -2.79 17.49
C ILE A 17 14.52 -1.91 16.61
N ILE A 18 14.51 -2.16 15.30
CA ILE A 18 13.69 -1.41 14.33
C ILE A 18 12.19 -1.56 14.68
N ALA A 19 11.73 -2.75 15.02
CA ALA A 19 10.36 -2.98 15.42
C ALA A 19 9.94 -2.17 16.65
N ASN A 20 10.83 -2.06 17.66
CA ASN A 20 10.60 -1.24 18.84
C ASN A 20 10.57 0.26 18.54
N GLU A 21 11.42 0.73 17.63
CA GLU A 21 11.39 2.12 17.15
C GLU A 21 10.08 2.43 16.44
N ILE A 22 9.64 1.59 15.50
CA ILE A 22 8.35 1.74 14.82
C ILE A 22 7.20 1.77 15.82
N LYS A 23 7.18 0.84 16.77
CA LYS A 23 6.17 0.79 17.84
C LYS A 23 6.13 2.08 18.64
N THR A 24 7.29 2.60 19.02
CA THR A 24 7.42 3.85 19.77
C THR A 24 6.86 5.04 19.00
N ILE A 25 7.15 5.11 17.71
CA ILE A 25 6.59 6.14 16.81
C ILE A 25 5.06 6.00 16.73
N CYS A 26 4.54 4.81 16.53
CA CYS A 26 3.10 4.57 16.48
C CYS A 26 2.38 5.03 17.76
N LEU A 27 2.94 4.69 18.94
CA LEU A 27 2.41 5.11 20.22
C LEU A 27 2.41 6.64 20.37
N LYS A 28 3.50 7.29 19.98
CA LYS A 28 3.62 8.76 20.03
C LYS A 28 2.52 9.47 19.24
N TYR A 29 2.12 8.90 18.10
CA TYR A 29 1.12 9.48 17.20
C TYR A 29 -0.28 8.88 17.32
N GLY A 30 -0.53 8.05 18.34
CA GLY A 30 -1.85 7.43 18.56
C GLY A 30 -2.26 6.44 17.45
N THR A 31 -1.30 5.92 16.69
CA THR A 31 -1.52 4.93 15.63
C THR A 31 -1.46 3.52 16.19
N GLY A 32 -2.37 2.65 15.75
CA GLY A 32 -2.32 1.23 16.09
C GLY A 32 -1.03 0.58 15.57
N TYR A 33 -0.49 -0.37 16.33
CA TYR A 33 0.70 -1.13 15.95
C TYR A 33 0.46 -2.62 16.15
N ILE A 34 0.77 -3.41 15.14
CA ILE A 34 0.75 -4.87 15.21
C ILE A 34 2.04 -5.40 14.56
N ARG A 35 2.84 -6.13 15.33
CA ARG A 35 3.96 -6.86 14.77
C ARG A 35 3.46 -8.17 14.19
N LEU A 36 3.85 -8.43 12.93
CA LEU A 36 3.54 -9.69 12.28
C LEU A 36 4.42 -10.83 12.83
N PRO A 37 3.91 -12.07 12.85
CA PRO A 37 4.74 -13.23 13.15
C PRO A 37 5.97 -13.28 12.23
N LYS A 38 7.12 -13.67 12.78
CA LYS A 38 8.31 -13.93 11.96
C LYS A 38 7.96 -14.97 10.90
N GLN A 39 8.32 -14.67 9.66
CA GLN A 39 8.07 -15.55 8.54
C GLN A 39 9.39 -16.21 8.13
N ASP A 40 9.50 -17.52 8.33
CA ASP A 40 10.70 -18.29 8.03
C ASP A 40 11.05 -18.40 6.55
N PHE A 41 10.16 -17.92 5.67
CA PHE A 41 10.28 -18.02 4.23
C PHE A 41 10.69 -16.73 3.51
N ILE A 42 11.18 -15.72 4.23
CA ILE A 42 11.73 -14.51 3.60
C ILE A 42 13.06 -14.90 2.95
N ARG A 43 12.99 -15.39 1.71
CA ARG A 43 14.16 -15.53 0.86
C ARG A 43 14.51 -14.19 0.25
N VAL A 44 15.79 -13.87 0.21
CA VAL A 44 16.30 -12.71 -0.52
C VAL A 44 15.74 -12.75 -1.96
N GLY A 45 15.13 -11.66 -2.42
CA GLY A 45 14.51 -11.58 -3.75
C GLY A 45 13.02 -11.94 -3.83
N GLN A 46 12.35 -12.26 -2.71
CA GLN A 46 10.91 -12.55 -2.67
C GLN A 46 10.07 -11.48 -1.96
N GLY A 47 10.48 -10.20 -2.06
CA GLY A 47 9.81 -9.08 -1.39
C GLY A 47 8.30 -9.03 -1.66
N SER A 48 7.89 -9.14 -2.91
CA SER A 48 6.47 -9.12 -3.30
C SER A 48 5.67 -10.27 -2.71
N TYR A 49 6.26 -11.46 -2.57
CA TYR A 49 5.59 -12.59 -1.96
C TYR A 49 5.40 -12.38 -0.46
N SER A 50 6.46 -11.97 0.24
CA SER A 50 6.42 -11.65 1.67
C SER A 50 5.39 -10.54 1.96
N HIS A 51 5.39 -9.48 1.15
CA HIS A 51 4.41 -8.41 1.24
C HIS A 51 2.97 -8.92 1.04
N GLY A 52 2.73 -9.74 0.01
CA GLY A 52 1.41 -10.33 -0.24
C GLY A 52 0.91 -11.21 0.90
N VAL A 53 1.79 -11.99 1.52
CA VAL A 53 1.46 -12.80 2.71
C VAL A 53 1.13 -11.90 3.91
N ALA A 54 1.88 -10.82 4.11
CA ALA A 54 1.57 -9.82 5.13
C ALA A 54 0.17 -9.22 4.90
N CYS A 55 -0.13 -8.76 3.68
CA CYS A 55 -1.45 -8.23 3.33
C CYS A 55 -2.58 -9.25 3.57
N ASN A 56 -2.37 -10.53 3.26
CA ASN A 56 -3.32 -11.60 3.55
C ASN A 56 -3.56 -11.77 5.05
N TYR A 57 -2.50 -11.69 5.87
CA TYR A 57 -2.61 -11.75 7.31
C TYR A 57 -3.42 -10.57 7.85
N LEU A 58 -3.14 -9.35 7.36
CA LEU A 58 -3.86 -8.13 7.70
C LEU A 58 -5.36 -8.24 7.43
N TYR A 59 -5.70 -8.67 6.23
CA TYR A 59 -7.09 -8.83 5.82
C TYR A 59 -7.83 -9.85 6.71
N LYS A 60 -7.21 -10.98 7.02
CA LYS A 60 -7.78 -11.96 7.95
C LYS A 60 -7.99 -11.39 9.35
N ARG A 61 -7.01 -10.65 9.87
CA ARG A 61 -7.13 -9.98 11.18
C ARG A 61 -8.22 -8.94 11.21
N PHE A 62 -8.36 -8.16 10.15
CA PHE A 62 -9.45 -7.20 9.99
C PHE A 62 -10.82 -7.89 10.04
N LEU A 63 -11.02 -8.98 9.30
CA LEU A 63 -12.26 -9.76 9.34
C LEU A 63 -12.54 -10.32 10.76
N GLN A 64 -11.54 -10.88 11.43
CA GLN A 64 -11.65 -11.44 12.79
C GLN A 64 -11.99 -10.38 13.85
N SER A 65 -11.60 -9.13 13.63
CA SER A 65 -11.91 -8.01 14.54
C SER A 65 -13.32 -7.41 14.34
N GLY A 66 -14.17 -8.06 13.59
CA GLY A 66 -15.50 -7.56 13.24
C GLY A 66 -15.52 -6.69 11.98
N GLY A 67 -14.36 -6.50 11.36
CA GLY A 67 -14.26 -5.72 10.13
C GLY A 67 -14.68 -4.26 10.26
N GLY A 68 -15.18 -3.72 9.16
CA GLY A 68 -15.71 -2.36 9.04
C GLY A 68 -16.40 -2.19 7.68
N LYS A 69 -16.95 -1.02 7.42
CA LYS A 69 -17.59 -0.72 6.12
C LYS A 69 -16.58 -0.75 4.96
N TYR A 70 -15.37 -0.29 5.24
CA TYR A 70 -14.27 -0.19 4.26
C TYR A 70 -13.00 -0.82 4.81
N PHE A 71 -12.19 -1.36 3.93
CA PHE A 71 -10.84 -1.83 4.21
C PHE A 71 -9.87 -1.16 3.25
N GLY A 72 -8.72 -0.70 3.74
CA GLY A 72 -7.68 -0.08 2.91
C GLY A 72 -6.30 -0.61 3.26
N LEU A 73 -5.43 -0.64 2.25
CA LEU A 73 -4.00 -0.91 2.36
C LEU A 73 -3.23 0.26 1.78
N LEU A 74 -2.18 0.66 2.48
CA LEU A 74 -1.24 1.69 2.05
C LEU A 74 0.18 1.20 2.30
N ASP A 75 1.05 1.34 1.33
CA ASP A 75 2.48 1.11 1.52
C ASP A 75 3.10 2.24 2.36
N HIS A 76 4.18 1.91 3.06
CA HIS A 76 4.84 2.80 4.01
C HIS A 76 5.57 4.00 3.37
N ASP A 77 5.73 4.00 2.07
CA ASP A 77 6.35 5.06 1.27
C ASP A 77 5.33 5.90 0.46
N ILE A 78 4.06 5.83 0.87
CA ILE A 78 2.96 6.62 0.29
C ILE A 78 2.48 7.65 1.31
N PHE A 79 2.43 8.92 0.89
CA PHE A 79 2.15 10.07 1.77
C PHE A 79 1.02 10.93 1.23
N PRO A 80 0.06 11.34 2.07
CA PRO A 80 -0.95 12.33 1.68
C PRO A 80 -0.31 13.73 1.64
N ILE A 81 -0.60 14.48 0.59
CA ILE A 81 -0.25 15.90 0.46
C ILE A 81 -1.49 16.78 0.36
N GLU A 82 -2.66 16.18 0.18
CA GLU A 82 -3.95 16.84 0.18
C GLU A 82 -4.94 16.06 1.04
N SER A 83 -6.03 16.71 1.41
CA SER A 83 -7.16 16.05 2.09
C SER A 83 -7.79 15.01 1.18
N PHE A 84 -8.10 13.82 1.72
CA PHE A 84 -8.63 12.72 0.95
C PHE A 84 -9.79 12.02 1.66
N ASP A 85 -10.88 11.83 0.96
CA ASP A 85 -12.03 11.07 1.41
C ASP A 85 -12.36 9.94 0.43
N VAL A 86 -11.88 8.75 0.74
CA VAL A 86 -12.13 7.56 -0.08
C VAL A 86 -13.59 7.11 -0.05
N SER A 87 -14.38 7.51 0.95
CA SER A 87 -15.78 7.10 1.06
C SER A 87 -16.61 7.61 -0.11
N ILE A 88 -16.30 8.80 -0.64
CA ILE A 88 -16.95 9.37 -1.82
C ILE A 88 -16.88 8.43 -3.03
N PHE A 89 -15.74 7.77 -3.21
CA PHE A 89 -15.54 6.78 -4.28
C PHE A 89 -16.20 5.44 -3.92
N LEU A 90 -15.99 4.96 -2.70
CA LEU A 90 -16.49 3.65 -2.27
C LEU A 90 -18.01 3.61 -2.04
N GLU A 91 -18.71 4.73 -2.04
CA GLU A 91 -20.17 4.77 -2.11
C GLU A 91 -20.72 4.51 -3.50
N LYS A 92 -20.00 4.95 -4.53
CA LYS A 92 -20.37 4.78 -5.94
C LYS A 92 -19.90 3.45 -6.52
N GLN A 93 -18.74 2.96 -6.07
CA GLN A 93 -18.10 1.74 -6.57
C GLN A 93 -17.53 0.92 -5.41
N PHE A 94 -17.26 -0.37 -5.61
CA PHE A 94 -16.87 -1.23 -4.49
C PHE A 94 -15.35 -1.28 -4.23
N PHE A 95 -14.52 -0.69 -5.10
CA PHE A 95 -13.08 -0.55 -4.90
C PHE A 95 -12.58 0.79 -5.44
N TYR A 96 -11.45 1.25 -4.91
CA TYR A 96 -10.73 2.43 -5.38
C TYR A 96 -9.23 2.24 -5.14
N GLY A 97 -8.39 2.73 -6.03
CA GLY A 97 -6.95 2.66 -5.86
C GLY A 97 -6.18 2.75 -7.18
N LEU A 98 -4.88 2.47 -7.12
CA LEU A 98 -3.99 2.49 -8.27
C LEU A 98 -4.11 1.18 -9.05
N ARG A 99 -4.57 1.27 -10.31
CA ARG A 99 -4.67 0.10 -11.19
C ARG A 99 -3.30 -0.36 -11.66
N HIS A 100 -3.03 -1.64 -11.50
CA HIS A 100 -1.87 -2.31 -12.05
C HIS A 100 -2.29 -3.46 -12.98
N ARG A 101 -2.44 -3.18 -14.26
CA ARG A 101 -2.93 -4.11 -15.31
C ARG A 101 -4.35 -4.63 -15.03
N PHE A 102 -4.47 -5.80 -14.36
CA PHE A 102 -5.72 -6.55 -14.16
C PHE A 102 -6.20 -6.55 -12.70
N TYR A 103 -5.57 -5.76 -11.82
CA TYR A 103 -5.89 -5.67 -10.41
C TYR A 103 -5.56 -4.28 -9.87
N ILE A 104 -6.02 -3.98 -8.67
CA ILE A 104 -5.61 -2.79 -7.94
C ILE A 104 -4.42 -3.16 -7.05
N TRP A 105 -3.37 -2.37 -7.13
CA TRP A 105 -2.13 -2.59 -6.40
C TRP A 105 -2.33 -2.35 -4.89
N PRO A 106 -1.91 -3.29 -4.02
CA PRO A 106 -2.14 -3.19 -2.57
C PRO A 106 -1.46 -2.00 -1.90
N GLY A 107 -0.43 -1.44 -2.50
CA GLY A 107 0.22 -0.25 -1.98
C GLY A 107 -0.69 0.97 -1.91
N PHE A 108 -1.73 1.05 -2.75
CA PHE A 108 -2.80 2.04 -2.68
C PHE A 108 -4.13 1.39 -3.08
N PHE A 109 -4.76 0.75 -2.11
CA PHE A 109 -5.93 -0.11 -2.31
C PHE A 109 -7.00 0.15 -1.25
N PHE A 110 -8.23 0.36 -1.69
CA PHE A 110 -9.40 0.49 -0.83
C PHE A 110 -10.56 -0.32 -1.41
N VAL A 111 -11.35 -0.94 -0.52
CA VAL A 111 -12.47 -1.78 -0.93
C VAL A 111 -13.64 -1.68 0.05
N ARG A 112 -14.85 -1.74 -0.47
CA ARG A 112 -16.08 -1.84 0.33
C ARG A 112 -16.30 -3.29 0.75
N MET A 113 -16.44 -3.52 2.04
CA MET A 113 -16.44 -4.87 2.61
C MET A 113 -17.69 -5.68 2.27
N LYS A 114 -18.81 -5.04 1.98
CA LYS A 114 -20.04 -5.73 1.56
C LYS A 114 -19.78 -6.67 0.37
N GLU A 115 -18.98 -6.25 -0.60
CA GLU A 115 -18.62 -7.03 -1.77
C GLU A 115 -17.35 -7.87 -1.56
N ALA A 116 -16.34 -7.29 -0.90
CA ALA A 116 -15.05 -7.94 -0.72
C ALA A 116 -15.11 -9.15 0.22
N ALA A 117 -15.90 -9.10 1.29
CA ALA A 117 -16.02 -10.20 2.25
C ALA A 117 -16.58 -11.49 1.63
N GLN A 118 -17.30 -11.38 0.51
CA GLN A 118 -17.84 -12.51 -0.25
C GLN A 118 -16.82 -13.12 -1.22
N LYS A 119 -15.63 -12.49 -1.35
CA LYS A 119 -14.56 -12.90 -2.25
C LYS A 119 -13.38 -13.45 -1.46
N ASN A 120 -12.73 -14.43 -2.02
CA ASN A 120 -11.48 -14.96 -1.45
C ASN A 120 -10.32 -14.05 -1.90
N LEU A 121 -10.05 -12.97 -1.14
CA LEU A 121 -8.93 -12.08 -1.45
C LEU A 121 -7.60 -12.79 -1.23
N ASP A 122 -6.71 -12.64 -2.21
CA ASP A 122 -5.35 -13.14 -2.16
C ASP A 122 -4.38 -12.08 -2.70
N PHE A 123 -3.58 -11.51 -1.80
CA PHE A 123 -2.65 -10.45 -2.13
C PHE A 123 -1.28 -10.96 -2.61
N ARG A 124 -1.09 -12.27 -2.81
CA ARG A 124 0.16 -12.80 -3.33
C ARG A 124 0.38 -12.37 -4.79
N PRO A 125 1.63 -12.32 -5.24
CA PRO A 125 1.96 -12.13 -6.66
C PRO A 125 1.48 -13.33 -7.48
N SER A 126 1.24 -13.10 -8.77
CA SER A 126 0.87 -14.16 -9.72
C SER A 126 1.93 -14.30 -10.80
N LEU A 127 2.59 -15.48 -10.84
CA LEU A 127 3.56 -15.81 -11.89
C LEU A 127 2.90 -15.84 -13.28
N TRP A 128 1.68 -16.36 -13.37
CA TRP A 128 0.93 -16.46 -14.63
C TRP A 128 0.61 -15.09 -15.24
N LEU A 129 0.27 -14.11 -14.41
CA LEU A 129 0.00 -12.75 -14.86
C LEU A 129 1.27 -11.90 -14.95
N ARG A 130 2.43 -12.46 -14.58
CA ARG A 130 3.67 -11.68 -14.36
C ARG A 130 3.37 -10.42 -13.53
N GLY A 131 2.52 -10.60 -12.52
CA GLY A 131 2.01 -9.54 -11.66
C GLY A 131 2.65 -9.58 -10.28
N ASP A 132 2.82 -8.41 -9.71
CA ASP A 132 3.40 -8.16 -8.40
C ASP A 132 2.39 -8.44 -7.27
N THR A 133 2.68 -8.02 -6.05
CA THR A 133 1.80 -8.10 -4.88
C THR A 133 0.36 -7.74 -5.25
N GLY A 134 -0.59 -8.58 -4.86
CA GLY A 134 -2.02 -8.41 -5.15
C GLY A 134 -2.51 -8.98 -6.47
N ALA A 135 -1.62 -9.46 -7.35
CA ALA A 135 -2.01 -9.94 -8.67
C ALA A 135 -2.96 -11.14 -8.65
N CYS A 136 -2.93 -11.98 -7.62
CA CYS A 136 -3.88 -13.09 -7.47
C CYS A 136 -5.34 -12.60 -7.35
N ASN A 137 -5.59 -11.37 -6.91
CA ASN A 137 -6.92 -10.78 -6.86
C ASN A 137 -7.55 -10.55 -8.26
N ALA A 138 -6.75 -10.57 -9.34
CA ALA A 138 -7.30 -10.57 -10.70
C ALA A 138 -8.24 -11.74 -10.96
N TYR A 139 -8.03 -12.88 -10.30
CA TYR A 139 -8.87 -14.08 -10.45
C TYR A 139 -10.04 -14.14 -9.48
N SER A 140 -9.97 -13.47 -8.34
CA SER A 140 -10.98 -13.52 -7.28
C SER A 140 -11.85 -12.26 -7.26
N LEU A 141 -11.26 -11.12 -6.90
CA LEU A 141 -11.98 -9.87 -6.72
C LEU A 141 -12.30 -9.19 -8.06
N PHE A 142 -11.36 -9.22 -9.02
CA PHE A 142 -11.43 -8.43 -10.25
C PHE A 142 -11.79 -9.24 -11.50
N LYS A 143 -12.12 -10.53 -11.35
CA LYS A 143 -12.52 -11.37 -12.48
C LYS A 143 -13.75 -10.81 -13.17
N GLY A 144 -13.64 -10.53 -14.47
CA GLY A 144 -14.72 -9.97 -15.29
C GLY A 144 -15.01 -8.47 -15.08
N ILE A 145 -14.16 -7.78 -14.31
CA ILE A 145 -14.28 -6.33 -14.12
C ILE A 145 -13.77 -5.58 -15.35
N ASP A 146 -14.64 -4.74 -15.90
CA ASP A 146 -14.25 -3.75 -16.90
C ASP A 146 -13.80 -2.46 -16.19
N PHE A 147 -12.50 -2.30 -15.98
CA PHE A 147 -11.94 -1.17 -15.25
C PHE A 147 -12.22 0.21 -15.87
N VAL A 148 -12.61 0.29 -17.14
CA VAL A 148 -12.94 1.56 -17.80
C VAL A 148 -14.20 2.20 -17.20
N ARG A 149 -15.05 1.41 -16.57
CA ARG A 149 -16.30 1.86 -15.91
C ARG A 149 -16.10 2.42 -14.50
N TYR A 150 -14.86 2.41 -14.01
CA TYR A 150 -14.55 2.79 -12.63
C TYR A 150 -13.65 4.02 -12.61
N GLU A 151 -13.91 4.90 -11.66
CA GLU A 151 -13.01 6.01 -11.35
C GLU A 151 -11.82 5.48 -10.55
N LEU A 152 -10.63 5.58 -11.10
CA LEU A 152 -9.41 5.04 -10.52
C LEU A 152 -8.34 6.13 -10.38
N VAL A 153 -7.37 5.87 -9.51
CA VAL A 153 -6.21 6.72 -9.37
C VAL A 153 -5.37 6.65 -10.65
N SER A 154 -5.06 7.80 -11.20
CA SER A 154 -4.00 7.96 -12.19
C SER A 154 -2.70 8.42 -11.50
N GLU A 155 -1.56 8.01 -12.05
CA GLU A 155 -0.25 8.40 -11.56
C GLU A 155 0.51 9.22 -12.60
N GLU A 156 1.22 10.25 -12.13
CA GLU A 156 2.19 11.01 -12.90
C GLU A 156 3.57 10.83 -12.27
N LYS A 157 4.52 10.35 -13.06
CA LYS A 157 5.90 10.13 -12.59
C LYS A 157 6.70 11.41 -12.68
N ARG A 158 7.38 11.77 -11.61
CA ARG A 158 8.19 12.99 -11.49
C ARG A 158 9.50 12.67 -10.77
N ASN A 159 10.49 13.53 -10.93
CA ASN A 159 11.74 13.51 -10.18
C ASN A 159 11.75 14.59 -9.09
N PHE A 160 12.35 14.31 -7.94
CA PHE A 160 12.57 15.31 -6.89
C PHE A 160 13.56 16.40 -7.33
N THR A 161 14.51 16.06 -8.17
CA THR A 161 15.49 16.98 -8.76
C THR A 161 15.53 16.79 -10.26
N GLN A 162 16.09 17.77 -11.00
CA GLN A 162 16.22 17.68 -12.46
C GLN A 162 17.25 16.65 -12.93
N GLU A 163 18.14 16.22 -12.02
CA GLU A 163 19.21 15.28 -12.31
C GLU A 163 18.93 13.90 -11.70
N GLY A 164 19.21 12.85 -12.44
CA GLY A 164 19.17 11.47 -11.97
C GLY A 164 18.09 10.60 -12.61
N ASP A 165 18.23 9.29 -12.43
CA ASP A 165 17.27 8.29 -12.88
C ASP A 165 15.97 8.39 -12.04
N ILE A 166 14.84 8.20 -12.70
CA ILE A 166 13.53 8.19 -12.04
C ILE A 166 13.43 7.12 -10.96
N PHE A 167 14.13 6.00 -11.08
CA PHE A 167 14.17 4.95 -10.06
C PHE A 167 14.96 5.35 -8.82
N ASP A 168 15.99 6.17 -8.98
CA ASP A 168 16.84 6.65 -7.87
C ASP A 168 16.29 7.94 -7.24
N ASN A 169 15.58 8.77 -8.02
CA ASN A 169 15.16 10.11 -7.64
C ASN A 169 13.69 10.40 -7.94
N GLY A 170 12.90 9.37 -8.22
CA GLY A 170 11.53 9.52 -8.67
C GLY A 170 10.48 9.38 -7.58
N TYR A 171 9.35 9.97 -7.85
CA TYR A 171 8.09 9.75 -7.15
C TYR A 171 6.94 9.72 -8.14
N SER A 172 5.83 9.11 -7.73
CA SER A 172 4.55 9.24 -8.44
C SER A 172 3.64 10.19 -7.70
N TYR A 173 3.08 11.16 -8.41
CA TYR A 173 1.97 11.97 -7.93
C TYR A 173 0.67 11.28 -8.33
N PHE A 174 -0.20 11.04 -7.35
CA PHE A 174 -1.52 10.43 -7.56
C PHE A 174 -2.59 11.52 -7.72
N SER A 175 -3.50 11.33 -8.67
CA SER A 175 -4.59 12.26 -8.96
C SER A 175 -5.51 12.58 -7.77
N CYS A 176 -5.41 11.81 -6.70
CA CYS A 176 -6.16 12.01 -5.45
C CYS A 176 -5.36 12.73 -4.35
N GLY A 177 -4.25 13.41 -4.70
CA GLY A 177 -3.46 14.20 -3.75
C GLY A 177 -2.55 13.36 -2.84
N TRP A 178 -2.01 12.27 -3.35
CA TRP A 178 -1.01 11.45 -2.66
C TRP A 178 0.28 11.35 -3.47
N VAL A 179 1.36 11.03 -2.78
CA VAL A 179 2.68 10.85 -3.36
C VAL A 179 3.25 9.50 -2.96
N HIS A 180 3.71 8.73 -3.92
CA HIS A 180 4.46 7.51 -3.72
C HIS A 180 5.95 7.76 -3.98
N CYS A 181 6.77 7.68 -2.94
CA CYS A 181 8.22 7.87 -3.02
C CYS A 181 8.89 6.54 -3.37
N TRP A 182 9.16 6.32 -4.64
CA TRP A 182 9.68 5.06 -5.14
C TRP A 182 10.96 4.61 -4.45
N ASN A 183 11.06 3.32 -4.15
CA ASN A 183 12.22 2.69 -3.51
C ASN A 183 12.65 3.33 -2.17
N ALA A 184 11.76 4.05 -1.49
CA ALA A 184 12.07 4.59 -0.17
C ALA A 184 12.32 3.48 0.87
N SER A 185 11.93 2.25 0.56
CA SER A 185 12.16 1.06 1.38
C SER A 185 13.55 0.43 1.27
N ASN A 186 14.49 1.07 0.58
CA ASN A 186 15.85 0.53 0.34
C ASN A 186 15.88 -0.82 -0.42
N TYR A 187 14.84 -1.12 -1.16
CA TYR A 187 14.73 -2.38 -1.88
C TYR A 187 15.89 -2.60 -2.88
N MET A 188 16.42 -1.52 -3.46
CA MET A 188 17.50 -1.55 -4.46
C MET A 188 18.89 -1.12 -3.92
N GLY A 189 19.01 -0.83 -2.64
CA GLY A 189 20.30 -0.62 -1.97
C GLY A 189 21.11 0.64 -2.33
N LYS A 190 20.49 1.62 -3.03
CA LYS A 190 21.19 2.81 -3.48
C LYS A 190 20.69 4.08 -2.77
N ASN A 191 21.63 4.82 -2.13
CA ASN A 191 21.44 6.20 -1.64
C ASN A 191 20.15 6.50 -0.87
N ILE A 192 19.72 5.59 0.00
CA ILE A 192 18.46 5.72 0.74
C ILE A 192 18.41 7.01 1.56
N ASP A 193 19.52 7.40 2.20
CA ASP A 193 19.58 8.62 3.02
C ASP A 193 19.36 9.89 2.19
N LYS A 194 19.91 9.92 0.96
CA LYS A 194 19.66 11.03 0.04
C LYS A 194 18.20 11.09 -0.33
N LYS A 195 17.60 9.96 -0.70
CA LYS A 195 16.20 9.87 -1.09
C LYS A 195 15.24 10.28 0.03
N TRP A 196 15.51 9.84 1.27
CA TRP A 196 14.71 10.25 2.42
C TRP A 196 14.84 11.74 2.74
N ARG A 197 16.02 12.33 2.57
CA ARG A 197 16.19 13.80 2.70
C ARG A 197 15.37 14.55 1.66
N GLU A 198 15.42 14.13 0.42
CA GLU A 198 14.66 14.76 -0.70
C GLU A 198 13.15 14.59 -0.51
N CYS A 199 12.68 13.39 -0.17
CA CYS A 199 11.29 13.13 0.16
C CYS A 199 10.82 13.98 1.35
N SER A 200 11.60 14.01 2.45
CA SER A 200 11.26 14.81 3.63
C SER A 200 11.23 16.31 3.35
N ALA A 201 12.12 16.80 2.50
CA ALA A 201 12.13 18.21 2.08
C ALA A 201 10.92 18.54 1.18
N PHE A 202 10.51 17.60 0.33
CA PHE A 202 9.31 17.74 -0.50
C PHE A 202 8.03 17.78 0.33
N LEU A 203 7.88 16.87 1.30
CA LEU A 203 6.68 16.76 2.15
C LEU A 203 6.53 17.91 3.17
N LYS A 204 7.57 18.73 3.37
CA LYS A 204 7.52 19.91 4.26
C LYS A 204 7.11 21.22 3.55
N LYS A 205 7.00 21.20 2.24
CA LYS A 205 6.54 22.37 1.43
C LYS A 205 5.02 22.42 1.38
#